data_0dfc77ac9d8acbcd213698f0fe89c94e
#
_entry.id   0dfc77ac9d8acbcd213698f0fe89c94e
#
_cell.length_a   1.000
_cell.length_b   1.000
_cell.length_c   1.000
_cell.angle_alpha   90.00
_cell.angle_beta   90.00
_cell.angle_gamma   90.00
#
_symmetry.space_group_name_H-M   'P 1'
#
loop_
_entity.id
_entity.type
_entity.pdbx_description
1 polymer ?
#
loop_
_entity_poly.entity_id
_entity_poly.type
_entity_poly.pdbx_seq_one_letter_code
_entity_poly.pdbx_strand_id
1 'polypeptide(L)'
;MKQKRSKPAGLKKKAPYREEQQFVSSWISSGLLIPLLVILAGIVWYGFFAIHTNDVSGSDDREYASIARNIVNGKGIARNFVYPIDINFFAKFPVPEFMHPPGYPLIIAGFFKLFGVSDRAAVLPSYLSYFILVILFFYFTKTYLKLGTAVLATVILIFSRVILDVSIVALSEAVYTLFFFLFFMVFIKANSLGDIFLAGILLGASHLIRENIYPFFIPLFAFLYFYLDLPRSKKMIFFALGILVPILPNILRSYIDTGSPSFSYGKFVLMAFTEKYPGLSIYRDIQNPSLVDFLREVPGQIFIKYLNNLVNTFKEILSNFNPCLLVFFIVEMFYWKVNPAYKRIKILFLSLFVSQILFICLFTSTHRFFIPFLPMMILFASEGVWRLSNILAAQVKVHWRRGILLLGRFAFLMFLIVPTAHLIVTSKGPPQLGFKIPQTFYLIPREEAKKLIHFLDDELKKDKVVWTDLPEILEWEGNRFCGWLPIRIETIYEIDKKIPVDAILITNFGTAVRPLGEGWKELLRSEQSLPQFRNVKLYKSWPIFAKLLVRDEKNKE
;
A
#
# COMPACT_ATOMS: atom_id res chain seq x y z
N MET A 1 -9.08 -70.47 44.55
CA MET A 1 -7.75 -69.86 44.28
C MET A 1 -7.87 -68.89 43.12
N LYS A 2 -7.89 -67.57 43.41
CA LYS A 2 -7.92 -66.51 42.41
C LYS A 2 -6.53 -65.86 42.35
N GLN A 3 -5.80 -66.07 41.27
CA GLN A 3 -4.50 -65.45 41.01
C GLN A 3 -4.69 -63.93 40.68
N LYS A 4 -4.13 -63.08 41.53
CA LYS A 4 -3.98 -61.66 41.24
C LYS A 4 -2.87 -61.43 40.22
N ARG A 5 -3.21 -61.00 39.03
CA ARG A 5 -2.22 -60.45 38.04
C ARG A 5 -1.80 -59.08 38.49
N SER A 6 -0.51 -58.88 38.80
CA SER A 6 0.16 -57.59 39.02
C SER A 6 0.29 -56.84 37.71
N LYS A 7 -0.17 -55.59 37.69
CA LYS A 7 0.07 -54.68 36.56
C LYS A 7 1.55 -54.23 36.58
N PRO A 8 2.23 -54.18 35.42
CA PRO A 8 3.58 -53.65 35.36
C PRO A 8 3.60 -52.13 35.58
N ALA A 9 4.54 -51.68 36.40
CA ALA A 9 4.79 -50.26 36.71
C ALA A 9 5.10 -49.50 35.44
N GLY A 10 4.24 -48.52 35.08
CA GLY A 10 4.44 -47.65 33.94
C GLY A 10 5.63 -46.75 34.13
N LEU A 11 6.65 -46.96 33.35
CA LEU A 11 7.74 -46.02 33.15
C LEU A 11 7.18 -44.68 32.65
N LYS A 12 7.06 -43.72 33.55
CA LYS A 12 6.81 -42.30 33.20
C LYS A 12 7.99 -41.81 32.39
N LYS A 13 7.93 -41.85 31.06
CA LYS A 13 8.81 -41.10 30.18
C LYS A 13 8.60 -39.62 30.48
N LYS A 14 9.46 -39.05 31.30
CA LYS A 14 9.61 -37.58 31.43
C LYS A 14 9.92 -37.02 30.04
N ALA A 15 8.98 -36.31 29.46
CA ALA A 15 9.19 -35.64 28.18
C ALA A 15 10.31 -34.59 28.37
N PRO A 16 11.34 -34.59 27.51
CA PRO A 16 12.47 -33.61 27.58
C PRO A 16 12.02 -32.16 27.32
N TYR A 17 10.75 -31.94 27.12
CA TYR A 17 10.14 -30.66 26.72
C TYR A 17 9.85 -29.71 27.88
N ARG A 18 9.86 -30.16 29.16
CA ARG A 18 9.58 -29.28 30.31
C ARG A 18 10.77 -28.39 30.71
N GLU A 19 11.99 -28.85 30.50
CA GLU A 19 13.19 -28.11 30.92
C GLU A 19 13.51 -26.90 30.03
N GLU A 20 13.25 -26.99 28.69
CA GLU A 20 13.41 -25.81 27.80
C GLU A 20 12.40 -24.71 28.09
N GLN A 21 11.19 -25.03 28.52
CA GLN A 21 10.21 -24.01 28.94
C GLN A 21 10.59 -23.33 30.25
N GLN A 22 11.25 -24.03 31.18
CA GLN A 22 11.65 -23.43 32.46
C GLN A 22 12.90 -22.53 32.32
N PHE A 23 13.86 -22.87 31.48
CA PHE A 23 15.08 -22.05 31.30
C PHE A 23 14.79 -20.75 30.55
N VAL A 24 13.94 -20.78 29.54
CA VAL A 24 13.50 -19.56 28.82
C VAL A 24 12.50 -18.77 29.64
N SER A 25 11.71 -19.42 30.53
CA SER A 25 10.69 -18.74 31.35
C SER A 25 11.24 -17.88 32.47
N SER A 26 12.43 -18.18 32.98
CA SER A 26 13.00 -17.44 34.14
C SER A 26 13.62 -16.10 33.77
N TRP A 27 14.10 -15.91 32.55
CA TRP A 27 14.74 -14.67 32.09
C TRP A 27 13.84 -13.78 31.22
N ILE A 28 12.79 -14.37 30.60
CA ILE A 28 11.93 -13.68 29.63
C ILE A 28 10.46 -13.63 30.14
N SER A 29 10.20 -14.05 31.38
CA SER A 29 8.83 -14.12 31.95
C SER A 29 8.16 -12.77 32.17
N SER A 30 8.80 -11.68 31.89
CA SER A 30 8.27 -10.38 32.24
C SER A 30 8.58 -9.32 31.20
N GLY A 31 7.70 -8.48 30.90
CA GLY A 31 7.72 -7.14 30.37
C GLY A 31 8.95 -6.60 29.58
N LEU A 32 10.13 -7.22 29.68
CA LEU A 32 11.36 -6.76 29.04
C LEU A 32 11.47 -7.14 27.54
N LEU A 33 10.84 -8.23 27.11
CA LEU A 33 10.99 -8.69 25.72
C LEU A 33 10.36 -7.72 24.71
N ILE A 34 9.20 -7.13 25.05
CA ILE A 34 8.55 -6.16 24.17
C ILE A 34 9.36 -4.87 24.06
N PRO A 35 9.83 -4.25 25.16
CA PRO A 35 10.75 -3.12 25.06
C PRO A 35 12.01 -3.43 24.22
N LEU A 36 12.61 -4.61 24.37
CA LEU A 36 13.76 -5.01 23.58
C LEU A 36 13.45 -5.12 22.09
N LEU A 37 12.30 -5.69 21.72
CA LEU A 37 11.87 -5.77 20.31
C LEU A 37 11.56 -4.37 19.75
N VAL A 38 10.96 -3.49 20.54
CA VAL A 38 10.68 -2.09 20.13
C VAL A 38 11.98 -1.30 19.99
N ILE A 39 12.95 -1.47 20.90
CA ILE A 39 14.28 -0.86 20.77
C ILE A 39 14.98 -1.36 19.50
N LEU A 40 14.98 -2.68 19.27
CA LEU A 40 15.53 -3.27 18.05
C LEU A 40 14.85 -2.70 16.81
N ALA A 41 13.51 -2.63 16.81
CA ALA A 41 12.76 -2.02 15.72
C ALA A 41 13.16 -0.54 15.52
N GLY A 42 13.35 0.21 16.59
CA GLY A 42 13.82 1.60 16.55
C GLY A 42 15.20 1.74 15.94
N ILE A 43 16.15 0.88 16.33
CA ILE A 43 17.52 0.88 15.79
C ILE A 43 17.52 0.56 14.29
N VAL A 44 16.82 -0.50 13.89
CA VAL A 44 16.73 -0.93 12.48
C VAL A 44 16.01 0.12 11.64
N TRP A 45 14.88 0.62 12.13
CA TRP A 45 14.13 1.66 11.45
C TRP A 45 14.93 2.95 11.30
N TYR A 46 15.60 3.41 12.37
CA TYR A 46 16.42 4.61 12.31
C TYR A 46 17.61 4.45 11.35
N GLY A 47 18.29 3.30 11.38
CA GLY A 47 19.36 2.98 10.44
C GLY A 47 18.85 2.98 8.98
N PHE A 48 17.66 2.42 8.75
CA PHE A 48 17.03 2.40 7.43
C PHE A 48 16.59 3.80 6.99
N PHE A 49 15.96 4.56 7.89
CA PHE A 49 15.53 5.94 7.67
C PHE A 49 16.72 6.87 7.34
N ALA A 50 17.85 6.73 8.03
CA ALA A 50 19.01 7.60 7.86
C ALA A 50 19.66 7.50 6.46
N ILE A 51 19.45 6.38 5.77
CA ILE A 51 20.02 6.14 4.44
C ILE A 51 19.04 6.47 3.30
N HIS A 52 17.78 6.87 3.62
CA HIS A 52 16.75 7.21 2.63
C HIS A 52 16.40 8.69 2.69
N THR A 53 15.87 9.23 1.59
CA THR A 53 15.27 10.57 1.58
C THR A 53 13.96 10.52 2.37
N ASN A 54 13.80 11.48 3.28
CA ASN A 54 12.63 11.57 4.18
C ASN A 54 11.64 12.62 3.70
N ASP A 55 11.60 12.82 2.39
CA ASP A 55 10.80 13.83 1.73
C ASP A 55 9.57 13.19 1.07
N VAL A 56 8.50 13.95 0.99
CA VAL A 56 7.36 13.65 0.13
C VAL A 56 7.79 13.83 -1.31
N SER A 57 8.31 12.77 -1.94
CA SER A 57 9.00 12.84 -3.25
C SER A 57 8.32 12.03 -4.36
N GLY A 58 7.47 11.07 -4.00
CA GLY A 58 6.68 10.28 -4.95
C GLY A 58 5.42 11.02 -5.43
N SER A 59 4.73 10.44 -6.39
CA SER A 59 3.49 10.99 -6.92
C SER A 59 2.34 10.87 -5.91
N ASP A 60 2.03 9.63 -5.48
CA ASP A 60 0.90 9.37 -4.58
C ASP A 60 1.08 10.06 -3.23
N ASP A 61 2.30 10.13 -2.68
CA ASP A 61 2.57 10.76 -1.39
C ASP A 61 2.41 12.30 -1.45
N ARG A 62 2.78 12.95 -2.58
CA ARG A 62 2.48 14.36 -2.82
C ARG A 62 0.98 14.61 -2.91
N GLU A 63 0.25 13.76 -3.60
CA GLU A 63 -1.22 13.86 -3.70
C GLU A 63 -1.87 13.74 -2.33
N TYR A 64 -1.53 12.71 -1.54
CA TYR A 64 -2.08 12.55 -0.18
C TYR A 64 -1.75 13.74 0.73
N ALA A 65 -0.51 14.22 0.69
CA ALA A 65 -0.09 15.37 1.49
C ALA A 65 -0.80 16.67 1.07
N SER A 66 -1.02 16.87 -0.23
CA SER A 66 -1.76 18.03 -0.77
C SER A 66 -3.23 18.01 -0.37
N ILE A 67 -3.90 16.86 -0.47
CA ILE A 67 -5.28 16.70 -0.02
C ILE A 67 -5.37 16.99 1.49
N ALA A 68 -4.44 16.45 2.29
CA ALA A 68 -4.38 16.70 3.73
C ALA A 68 -4.18 18.18 4.07
N ARG A 69 -3.32 18.88 3.32
CA ARG A 69 -3.13 20.34 3.44
C ARG A 69 -4.43 21.11 3.11
N ASN A 70 -5.16 20.68 2.09
CA ASN A 70 -6.44 21.29 1.75
C ASN A 70 -7.50 21.09 2.83
N ILE A 71 -7.53 19.90 3.47
CA ILE A 71 -8.41 19.63 4.62
C ILE A 71 -8.11 20.58 5.78
N VAL A 72 -6.84 20.74 6.15
CA VAL A 72 -6.44 21.62 7.26
C VAL A 72 -6.74 23.10 6.95
N ASN A 73 -6.63 23.50 5.69
CA ASN A 73 -6.93 24.84 5.22
C ASN A 73 -8.43 25.10 4.98
N GLY A 74 -9.33 24.17 5.36
CA GLY A 74 -10.78 24.32 5.22
C GLY A 74 -11.32 24.19 3.80
N LYS A 75 -10.49 23.74 2.84
CA LYS A 75 -10.91 23.49 1.44
C LYS A 75 -11.62 22.14 1.23
N GLY A 76 -11.75 21.33 2.30
CA GLY A 76 -12.35 20.01 2.23
C GLY A 76 -11.41 18.92 1.69
N ILE A 77 -11.99 17.75 1.40
CA ILE A 77 -11.28 16.62 0.81
C ILE A 77 -11.19 16.86 -0.70
N ALA A 78 -10.19 17.63 -1.10
CA ALA A 78 -10.04 18.11 -2.47
C ALA A 78 -8.55 18.25 -2.85
N ARG A 79 -8.26 18.17 -4.15
CA ARG A 79 -6.94 18.36 -4.73
C ARG A 79 -6.88 19.66 -5.53
N ASN A 80 -5.68 20.21 -5.69
CA ASN A 80 -5.46 21.44 -6.45
C ASN A 80 -5.15 21.18 -7.93
N PHE A 81 -5.18 19.93 -8.39
CA PHE A 81 -5.03 19.63 -9.80
C PHE A 81 -6.25 18.87 -10.37
N VAL A 82 -6.45 19.02 -11.67
CA VAL A 82 -7.54 18.41 -12.42
C VAL A 82 -7.00 17.41 -13.44
N TYR A 83 -7.58 16.23 -13.50
CA TYR A 83 -7.45 15.34 -14.64
C TYR A 83 -8.35 15.83 -15.78
N PRO A 84 -7.97 15.74 -17.06
CA PRO A 84 -8.87 16.09 -18.16
C PRO A 84 -10.25 15.47 -18.06
N ILE A 85 -10.34 14.21 -17.62
CA ILE A 85 -11.62 13.50 -17.43
C ILE A 85 -12.51 14.12 -16.35
N ASP A 86 -11.94 14.79 -15.33
CA ASP A 86 -12.69 15.44 -14.25
C ASP A 86 -13.63 16.53 -14.76
N ILE A 87 -13.28 17.16 -15.88
CA ILE A 87 -14.05 18.23 -16.51
C ILE A 87 -15.51 17.80 -16.82
N ASN A 88 -15.74 16.50 -16.93
CA ASN A 88 -17.08 15.95 -17.09
C ASN A 88 -17.91 15.99 -15.79
N PHE A 89 -17.27 16.12 -14.65
CA PHE A 89 -17.89 16.02 -13.33
C PHE A 89 -17.72 17.30 -12.53
N PHE A 90 -16.52 17.91 -12.62
CA PHE A 90 -16.10 19.05 -11.81
C PHE A 90 -15.36 20.08 -12.68
N ALA A 91 -15.94 21.25 -12.84
CA ALA A 91 -15.32 22.36 -13.58
C ALA A 91 -14.90 23.50 -12.63
N LYS A 92 -14.25 23.17 -11.50
CA LYS A 92 -13.86 24.13 -10.46
C LYS A 92 -12.60 23.68 -9.72
N PHE A 93 -11.89 24.65 -9.13
CA PHE A 93 -10.82 24.41 -8.18
C PHE A 93 -11.23 24.84 -6.75
N PRO A 94 -10.79 24.10 -5.71
CA PRO A 94 -10.15 22.80 -5.76
C PRO A 94 -11.15 21.72 -6.21
N VAL A 95 -10.65 20.64 -6.83
CA VAL A 95 -11.46 19.52 -7.33
C VAL A 95 -11.78 18.56 -6.19
N PRO A 96 -13.04 18.16 -5.96
CA PRO A 96 -13.38 17.12 -5.00
C PRO A 96 -12.62 15.82 -5.28
N GLU A 97 -12.02 15.23 -4.24
CA GLU A 97 -11.20 14.04 -4.39
C GLU A 97 -12.03 12.76 -4.34
N PHE A 98 -11.97 11.96 -5.41
CA PHE A 98 -12.59 10.64 -5.52
C PHE A 98 -11.67 9.59 -6.17
N MET A 99 -10.43 9.96 -6.51
CA MET A 99 -9.43 9.01 -7.00
C MET A 99 -8.82 8.23 -5.84
N HIS A 100 -8.58 8.91 -4.73
CA HIS A 100 -8.05 8.33 -3.52
C HIS A 100 -9.08 8.30 -2.40
N PRO A 101 -9.17 7.21 -1.62
CA PRO A 101 -10.02 7.16 -0.43
C PRO A 101 -9.61 8.22 0.59
N PRO A 102 -10.56 8.82 1.32
CA PRO A 102 -10.30 9.96 2.19
C PRO A 102 -9.56 9.63 3.50
N GLY A 103 -9.54 8.37 3.93
CA GLY A 103 -9.07 8.00 5.26
C GLY A 103 -7.61 8.32 5.51
N TYR A 104 -6.72 8.03 4.56
CA TYR A 104 -5.30 8.33 4.73
C TYR A 104 -5.01 9.83 4.71
N PRO A 105 -5.51 10.64 3.77
CA PRO A 105 -5.42 12.11 3.85
C PRO A 105 -6.00 12.70 5.14
N LEU A 106 -7.10 12.17 5.67
CA LEU A 106 -7.68 12.61 6.93
C LEU A 106 -6.74 12.34 8.12
N ILE A 107 -6.07 11.18 8.14
CA ILE A 107 -5.08 10.86 9.16
C ILE A 107 -3.90 11.83 9.06
N ILE A 108 -3.33 12.05 7.87
CA ILE A 108 -2.25 13.03 7.66
C ILE A 108 -2.70 14.43 8.09
N ALA A 109 -3.93 14.85 7.76
CA ALA A 109 -4.48 16.15 8.17
C ALA A 109 -4.53 16.31 9.69
N GLY A 110 -4.84 15.24 10.43
CA GLY A 110 -4.74 15.21 11.90
C GLY A 110 -3.32 15.54 12.38
N PHE A 111 -2.29 14.94 11.76
CA PHE A 111 -0.89 15.22 12.08
C PHE A 111 -0.47 16.64 11.65
N PHE A 112 -0.94 17.12 10.51
CA PHE A 112 -0.70 18.51 10.09
C PHE A 112 -1.31 19.53 11.06
N LYS A 113 -2.46 19.23 11.63
CA LYS A 113 -3.09 20.09 12.62
C LYS A 113 -2.29 20.15 13.94
N LEU A 114 -1.61 19.05 14.29
CA LEU A 114 -0.81 18.96 15.53
C LEU A 114 0.62 19.50 15.36
N PHE A 115 1.26 19.24 14.22
CA PHE A 115 2.69 19.48 14.00
C PHE A 115 3.00 20.48 12.88
N GLY A 116 1.97 21.06 12.26
CA GLY A 116 2.13 21.91 11.07
C GLY A 116 2.29 21.10 9.77
N VAL A 117 2.05 21.78 8.64
CA VAL A 117 2.17 21.19 7.30
C VAL A 117 3.64 21.01 6.94
N SER A 118 4.09 19.78 6.85
CA SER A 118 5.47 19.45 6.50
C SER A 118 5.58 18.00 6.02
N ASP A 119 6.63 17.69 5.27
CA ASP A 119 6.91 16.32 4.81
C ASP A 119 7.03 15.34 5.98
N ARG A 120 7.73 15.75 7.06
CA ARG A 120 7.88 14.92 8.26
C ARG A 120 6.54 14.58 8.89
N ALA A 121 5.65 15.57 9.02
CA ALA A 121 4.32 15.33 9.58
C ALA A 121 3.46 14.45 8.66
N ALA A 122 3.64 14.51 7.33
CA ALA A 122 2.94 13.66 6.38
C ALA A 122 3.34 12.17 6.52
N VAL A 123 4.59 11.88 6.86
CA VAL A 123 5.11 10.51 6.98
C VAL A 123 4.86 9.89 8.37
N LEU A 124 4.65 10.71 9.41
CA LEU A 124 4.43 10.22 10.79
C LEU A 124 3.39 9.11 10.93
N PRO A 125 2.23 9.12 10.24
CA PRO A 125 1.27 8.01 10.31
C PRO A 125 1.89 6.66 9.94
N SER A 126 2.74 6.63 8.90
CA SER A 126 3.42 5.42 8.44
C SER A 126 4.44 4.92 9.48
N TYR A 127 5.22 5.82 10.09
CA TYR A 127 6.17 5.50 11.16
C TYR A 127 5.47 4.84 12.35
N LEU A 128 4.43 5.50 12.87
CA LEU A 128 3.70 4.99 14.02
C LEU A 128 3.04 3.64 13.72
N SER A 129 2.50 3.47 12.51
CA SER A 129 1.90 2.22 12.10
C SER A 129 2.88 1.05 12.12
N TYR A 130 4.14 1.27 11.73
CA TYR A 130 5.18 0.26 11.81
C TYR A 130 5.42 -0.21 13.26
N PHE A 131 5.65 0.71 14.20
CA PHE A 131 5.91 0.36 15.59
C PHE A 131 4.71 -0.33 16.27
N ILE A 132 3.51 0.16 16.02
CA ILE A 132 2.28 -0.46 16.53
C ILE A 132 2.13 -1.87 15.95
N LEU A 133 2.37 -2.04 14.64
CA LEU A 133 2.31 -3.33 13.97
C LEU A 133 3.29 -4.33 14.59
N VAL A 134 4.54 -3.94 14.86
CA VAL A 134 5.55 -4.81 15.51
C VAL A 134 5.05 -5.33 16.86
N ILE A 135 4.49 -4.44 17.69
CA ILE A 135 3.96 -4.80 19.02
C ILE A 135 2.78 -5.76 18.88
N LEU A 136 1.79 -5.41 18.06
CA LEU A 136 0.58 -6.22 17.87
C LEU A 136 0.90 -7.57 17.24
N PHE A 137 1.82 -7.60 16.29
CA PHE A 137 2.26 -8.82 15.63
C PHE A 137 2.93 -9.78 16.61
N PHE A 138 3.80 -9.31 17.50
CA PHE A 138 4.38 -10.13 18.56
C PHE A 138 3.29 -10.74 19.46
N TYR A 139 2.35 -9.93 19.94
CA TYR A 139 1.26 -10.43 20.79
C TYR A 139 0.38 -11.46 20.06
N PHE A 140 0.09 -11.20 18.79
CA PHE A 140 -0.71 -12.11 17.98
C PHE A 140 0.03 -13.44 17.74
N THR A 141 1.29 -13.39 17.32
CA THR A 141 2.09 -14.59 17.04
C THR A 141 2.30 -15.43 18.30
N LYS A 142 2.60 -14.79 19.44
CA LYS A 142 2.74 -15.46 20.75
C LYS A 142 1.46 -16.21 21.19
N THR A 143 0.28 -15.75 20.75
CA THR A 143 -0.99 -16.42 21.09
C THR A 143 -1.12 -17.79 20.40
N TYR A 144 -0.58 -17.94 19.20
CA TYR A 144 -0.78 -19.12 18.35
C TYR A 144 0.48 -19.97 18.16
N LEU A 145 1.65 -19.40 18.36
CA LEU A 145 2.94 -20.03 18.16
C LEU A 145 3.72 -20.15 19.49
N LYS A 146 4.75 -20.96 19.48
CA LYS A 146 5.73 -21.02 20.58
C LYS A 146 6.48 -19.70 20.68
N LEU A 147 6.90 -19.31 21.89
CA LEU A 147 7.58 -18.05 22.13
C LEU A 147 8.79 -17.87 21.21
N GLY A 148 9.63 -18.88 21.03
CA GLY A 148 10.79 -18.80 20.12
C GLY A 148 10.41 -18.51 18.67
N THR A 149 9.34 -19.13 18.17
CA THR A 149 8.81 -18.87 16.82
C THR A 149 8.20 -17.45 16.74
N ALA A 150 7.51 -17.01 17.78
CA ALA A 150 6.94 -15.65 17.82
C ALA A 150 8.03 -14.56 17.81
N VAL A 151 9.12 -14.76 18.57
CA VAL A 151 10.29 -13.87 18.54
C VAL A 151 10.94 -13.89 17.16
N LEU A 152 11.19 -15.06 16.60
CA LEU A 152 11.75 -15.22 15.25
C LEU A 152 10.90 -14.46 14.21
N ALA A 153 9.60 -14.69 14.19
CA ALA A 153 8.67 -14.02 13.29
C ALA A 153 8.72 -12.48 13.44
N THR A 154 8.75 -12.00 14.69
CA THR A 154 8.78 -10.55 14.96
C THR A 154 10.09 -9.91 14.52
N VAL A 155 11.22 -10.59 14.74
CA VAL A 155 12.52 -10.12 14.26
C VAL A 155 12.54 -10.08 12.73
N ILE A 156 11.99 -11.08 12.05
CA ILE A 156 11.85 -11.07 10.59
C ILE A 156 10.99 -9.90 10.12
N LEU A 157 9.87 -9.60 10.80
CA LEU A 157 9.02 -8.44 10.48
C LEU A 157 9.81 -7.12 10.64
N ILE A 158 10.57 -6.97 11.73
CA ILE A 158 11.41 -5.79 11.99
C ILE A 158 12.41 -5.53 10.86
N PHE A 159 13.03 -6.58 10.32
CA PHE A 159 13.99 -6.48 9.22
C PHE A 159 13.38 -6.62 7.83
N SER A 160 12.05 -6.73 7.74
CA SER A 160 11.37 -6.82 6.44
C SER A 160 11.52 -5.52 5.66
N ARG A 161 12.34 -5.55 4.59
CA ARG A 161 12.57 -4.39 3.74
C ARG A 161 11.29 -3.78 3.22
N VAL A 162 10.35 -4.59 2.74
CA VAL A 162 9.06 -4.11 2.20
C VAL A 162 8.25 -3.34 3.25
N ILE A 163 8.25 -3.79 4.51
CA ILE A 163 7.58 -3.09 5.61
C ILE A 163 8.34 -1.79 5.98
N LEU A 164 9.65 -1.83 5.98
CA LEU A 164 10.49 -0.64 6.23
C LEU A 164 10.29 0.40 5.13
N ASP A 165 10.32 0.00 3.85
CA ASP A 165 10.11 0.90 2.70
C ASP A 165 8.80 1.70 2.82
N VAL A 166 7.67 1.02 3.15
CA VAL A 166 6.39 1.72 3.30
C VAL A 166 6.25 2.49 4.62
N SER A 167 7.11 2.22 5.59
CA SER A 167 7.10 2.94 6.87
C SER A 167 7.75 4.31 6.84
N ILE A 168 8.59 4.60 5.83
CA ILE A 168 9.36 5.85 5.73
C ILE A 168 8.82 6.83 4.68
N VAL A 169 7.67 6.54 4.10
CA VAL A 169 7.02 7.36 3.05
C VAL A 169 5.57 7.69 3.42
N ALA A 170 5.03 8.75 2.83
CA ALA A 170 3.64 9.16 3.07
C ALA A 170 2.65 8.38 2.19
N LEU A 171 2.72 7.05 2.26
CA LEU A 171 1.87 6.13 1.51
C LEU A 171 0.88 5.40 2.41
N SER A 172 -0.29 5.07 1.87
CA SER A 172 -1.38 4.45 2.62
C SER A 172 -1.10 3.01 3.09
N GLU A 173 -0.10 2.33 2.52
CA GLU A 173 0.17 0.90 2.73
C GLU A 173 0.51 0.54 4.18
N ALA A 174 1.32 1.34 4.86
CA ALA A 174 1.69 1.05 6.25
C ALA A 174 0.48 1.13 7.19
N VAL A 175 -0.31 2.19 7.06
CA VAL A 175 -1.53 2.40 7.85
C VAL A 175 -2.59 1.37 7.49
N TYR A 176 -2.78 1.08 6.20
CA TYR A 176 -3.70 0.03 5.74
C TYR A 176 -3.29 -1.35 6.28
N THR A 177 -2.00 -1.68 6.26
CA THR A 177 -1.49 -2.95 6.81
C THR A 177 -1.82 -3.08 8.30
N LEU A 178 -1.64 -2.00 9.07
CA LEU A 178 -2.00 -1.98 10.49
C LEU A 178 -3.50 -2.21 10.71
N PHE A 179 -4.37 -1.47 10.01
CA PHE A 179 -5.82 -1.59 10.18
C PHE A 179 -6.35 -2.95 9.70
N PHE A 180 -5.83 -3.46 8.59
CA PHE A 180 -6.16 -4.80 8.10
C PHE A 180 -5.69 -5.89 9.08
N PHE A 181 -4.52 -5.75 9.68
CA PHE A 181 -4.03 -6.67 10.70
C PHE A 181 -4.86 -6.61 11.98
N LEU A 182 -5.25 -5.42 12.45
CA LEU A 182 -6.18 -5.24 13.56
C LEU A 182 -7.53 -5.89 13.28
N PHE A 183 -8.10 -5.65 12.09
CA PHE A 183 -9.30 -6.33 11.64
C PHE A 183 -9.13 -7.85 11.74
N PHE A 184 -8.06 -8.40 11.17
CA PHE A 184 -7.79 -9.83 11.17
C PHE A 184 -7.69 -10.40 12.60
N MET A 185 -7.00 -9.70 13.50
CA MET A 185 -6.87 -10.08 14.92
C MET A 185 -8.21 -10.14 15.63
N VAL A 186 -9.05 -9.12 15.48
CA VAL A 186 -10.37 -9.05 16.14
C VAL A 186 -11.31 -10.08 15.54
N PHE A 187 -11.34 -10.19 14.20
CA PHE A 187 -12.25 -11.08 13.49
C PHE A 187 -12.00 -12.56 13.81
N ILE A 188 -10.74 -13.01 13.86
CA ILE A 188 -10.41 -14.42 14.14
C ILE A 188 -10.66 -14.80 15.60
N LYS A 189 -10.62 -13.84 16.51
CA LYS A 189 -10.88 -14.04 17.95
C LYS A 189 -12.32 -13.73 18.35
N ALA A 190 -13.16 -13.28 17.43
CA ALA A 190 -14.50 -12.82 17.72
C ALA A 190 -15.35 -13.93 18.39
N ASN A 191 -15.91 -13.62 19.54
CA ASN A 191 -16.79 -14.51 20.32
C ASN A 191 -18.12 -13.84 20.72
N SER A 192 -18.29 -12.56 20.40
CA SER A 192 -19.49 -11.78 20.66
C SER A 192 -19.94 -11.01 19.40
N LEU A 193 -21.19 -10.53 19.39
CA LEU A 193 -21.68 -9.64 18.33
C LEU A 193 -20.96 -8.31 18.35
N GLY A 194 -20.49 -7.84 19.53
CA GLY A 194 -19.68 -6.65 19.66
C GLY A 194 -18.33 -6.78 18.98
N ASP A 195 -17.65 -7.94 19.11
CA ASP A 195 -16.38 -8.19 18.40
C ASP A 195 -16.58 -8.20 16.89
N ILE A 196 -17.68 -8.80 16.42
CA ILE A 196 -18.03 -8.83 15.00
C ILE A 196 -18.30 -7.43 14.46
N PHE A 197 -19.03 -6.61 15.22
CA PHE A 197 -19.28 -5.22 14.87
C PHE A 197 -17.97 -4.41 14.83
N LEU A 198 -17.10 -4.57 15.83
CA LEU A 198 -15.79 -3.93 15.85
C LEU A 198 -14.90 -4.37 14.68
N ALA A 199 -14.91 -5.67 14.35
CA ALA A 199 -14.22 -6.15 13.15
C ALA A 199 -14.76 -5.49 11.88
N GLY A 200 -16.09 -5.31 11.78
CA GLY A 200 -16.71 -4.56 10.68
C GLY A 200 -16.21 -3.12 10.62
N ILE A 201 -16.18 -2.41 11.76
CA ILE A 201 -15.65 -1.03 11.82
C ILE A 201 -14.19 -0.99 11.34
N LEU A 202 -13.33 -1.89 11.79
CA LEU A 202 -11.93 -1.93 11.39
C LEU A 202 -11.76 -2.20 9.89
N LEU A 203 -12.58 -3.09 9.33
CA LEU A 203 -12.58 -3.36 7.89
C LEU A 203 -13.08 -2.15 7.07
N GLY A 204 -14.16 -1.51 7.50
CA GLY A 204 -14.68 -0.30 6.87
C GLY A 204 -13.71 0.88 6.97
N ALA A 205 -13.03 1.04 8.11
CA ALA A 205 -11.97 2.03 8.27
C ALA A 205 -10.77 1.74 7.36
N SER A 206 -10.39 0.46 7.22
CA SER A 206 -9.32 0.08 6.28
C SER A 206 -9.71 0.38 4.83
N HIS A 207 -11.00 0.25 4.46
CA HIS A 207 -11.51 0.65 3.14
C HIS A 207 -11.33 2.14 2.87
N LEU A 208 -11.60 2.98 3.87
CA LEU A 208 -11.39 4.43 3.73
C LEU A 208 -9.91 4.80 3.58
N ILE A 209 -8.99 3.97 4.07
CA ILE A 209 -7.55 4.18 3.88
C ILE A 209 -7.13 3.72 2.47
N ARG A 210 -7.69 2.58 2.00
CA ARG A 210 -7.42 2.02 0.67
C ARG A 210 -8.62 1.19 0.19
N GLU A 211 -9.17 1.51 -0.97
CA GLU A 211 -10.33 0.82 -1.55
C GLU A 211 -9.99 -0.60 -1.99
N ASN A 212 -9.77 -1.52 -1.05
CA ASN A 212 -9.32 -2.88 -1.33
C ASN A 212 -10.08 -3.96 -0.55
N ILE A 213 -11.30 -3.70 -0.08
CA ILE A 213 -12.06 -4.71 0.69
C ILE A 213 -13.04 -5.55 -0.15
N TYR A 214 -13.34 -5.11 -1.36
CA TYR A 214 -14.34 -5.76 -2.22
C TYR A 214 -14.10 -7.27 -2.43
N PRO A 215 -12.85 -7.76 -2.67
CA PRO A 215 -12.58 -9.18 -2.82
C PRO A 215 -12.85 -9.99 -1.55
N PHE A 216 -12.91 -9.34 -0.39
CA PHE A 216 -13.01 -10.03 0.89
C PHE A 216 -14.44 -10.32 1.32
N PHE A 217 -15.45 -9.70 0.71
CA PHE A 217 -16.84 -9.89 1.14
C PHE A 217 -17.27 -11.36 1.09
N ILE A 218 -17.09 -12.03 -0.05
CA ILE A 218 -17.50 -13.43 -0.19
C ILE A 218 -16.78 -14.34 0.85
N PRO A 219 -15.44 -14.36 0.94
CA PRO A 219 -14.77 -15.22 1.92
C PRO A 219 -15.08 -14.84 3.37
N LEU A 220 -15.26 -13.56 3.71
CA LEU A 220 -15.59 -13.15 5.07
C LEU A 220 -17.00 -13.58 5.48
N PHE A 221 -18.00 -13.37 4.62
CA PHE A 221 -19.37 -13.80 4.92
C PHE A 221 -19.47 -15.34 4.96
N ALA A 222 -18.73 -16.05 4.10
CA ALA A 222 -18.63 -17.52 4.18
C ALA A 222 -17.96 -17.95 5.49
N PHE A 223 -16.86 -17.30 5.90
CA PHE A 223 -16.20 -17.59 7.17
C PHE A 223 -17.11 -17.31 8.38
N LEU A 224 -17.81 -16.18 8.39
CA LEU A 224 -18.83 -15.88 9.41
C LEU A 224 -19.88 -16.97 9.47
N TYR A 225 -20.38 -17.41 8.33
CA TYR A 225 -21.43 -18.43 8.28
C TYR A 225 -21.00 -19.78 8.86
N PHE A 226 -19.81 -20.28 8.46
CA PHE A 226 -19.38 -21.65 8.75
C PHE A 226 -18.52 -21.80 10.01
N TYR A 227 -17.76 -20.78 10.43
CA TYR A 227 -16.69 -20.96 11.43
C TYR A 227 -16.93 -20.25 12.77
N LEU A 228 -17.92 -19.37 12.87
CA LEU A 228 -18.20 -18.66 14.13
C LEU A 228 -19.53 -19.15 14.74
N ASP A 229 -19.47 -19.55 16.01
CA ASP A 229 -20.59 -20.10 16.76
C ASP A 229 -21.49 -19.00 17.36
N LEU A 230 -22.01 -18.11 16.52
CA LEU A 230 -22.94 -17.02 16.84
C LEU A 230 -24.19 -17.12 15.96
N PRO A 231 -25.34 -16.53 16.37
CA PRO A 231 -26.56 -16.54 15.56
C PRO A 231 -26.29 -15.99 14.14
N ARG A 232 -26.53 -16.81 13.11
CA ARG A 232 -26.10 -16.56 11.72
C ARG A 232 -26.54 -15.20 11.18
N SER A 233 -27.82 -14.88 11.23
CA SER A 233 -28.35 -13.60 10.73
C SER A 233 -27.79 -12.41 11.51
N LYS A 234 -27.76 -12.49 12.84
CA LYS A 234 -27.27 -11.40 13.69
C LYS A 234 -25.82 -11.07 13.41
N LYS A 235 -24.92 -12.08 13.35
CA LYS A 235 -23.49 -11.83 13.09
C LYS A 235 -23.24 -11.19 11.71
N MET A 236 -24.00 -11.59 10.67
CA MET A 236 -23.90 -10.97 9.34
C MET A 236 -24.37 -9.52 9.35
N ILE A 237 -25.50 -9.23 10.00
CA ILE A 237 -26.04 -7.88 10.13
C ILE A 237 -25.08 -6.99 10.91
N PHE A 238 -24.59 -7.44 12.08
CA PHE A 238 -23.67 -6.64 12.90
C PHE A 238 -22.35 -6.38 12.18
N PHE A 239 -21.84 -7.34 11.43
CA PHE A 239 -20.66 -7.14 10.60
C PHE A 239 -20.88 -6.10 9.50
N ALA A 240 -21.98 -6.23 8.76
CA ALA A 240 -22.34 -5.28 7.69
C ALA A 240 -22.56 -3.86 8.23
N LEU A 241 -23.28 -3.73 9.36
CA LEU A 241 -23.46 -2.44 10.05
C LEU A 241 -22.13 -1.87 10.52
N GLY A 242 -21.24 -2.70 11.05
CA GLY A 242 -19.89 -2.28 11.43
C GLY A 242 -19.11 -1.70 10.25
N ILE A 243 -19.14 -2.35 9.08
CA ILE A 243 -18.51 -1.84 7.85
C ILE A 243 -19.13 -0.51 7.42
N LEU A 244 -20.44 -0.39 7.50
CA LEU A 244 -21.17 0.79 7.03
C LEU A 244 -20.86 2.04 7.85
N VAL A 245 -20.69 1.92 9.17
CA VAL A 245 -20.47 3.06 10.08
C VAL A 245 -19.35 3.99 9.61
N PRO A 246 -18.09 3.53 9.38
CA PRO A 246 -17.04 4.43 8.92
C PRO A 246 -17.21 4.87 7.47
N ILE A 247 -17.86 4.08 6.61
CA ILE A 247 -18.02 4.38 5.18
C ILE A 247 -19.14 5.39 4.93
N LEU A 248 -20.17 5.41 5.77
CA LEU A 248 -21.37 6.24 5.59
C LEU A 248 -21.07 7.73 5.36
N PRO A 249 -20.18 8.40 6.11
CA PRO A 249 -19.83 9.80 5.86
C PRO A 249 -19.28 10.04 4.43
N ASN A 250 -18.50 9.09 3.89
CA ASN A 250 -17.98 9.20 2.53
C ASN A 250 -19.05 8.95 1.46
N ILE A 251 -20.01 8.06 1.72
CA ILE A 251 -21.18 7.86 0.86
C ILE A 251 -22.03 9.14 0.80
N LEU A 252 -22.28 9.78 1.95
CA LEU A 252 -23.02 11.05 2.01
C LEU A 252 -22.27 12.17 1.29
N ARG A 253 -20.96 12.27 1.47
CA ARG A 253 -20.11 13.21 0.74
C ARG A 253 -20.22 12.99 -0.77
N SER A 254 -20.11 11.73 -1.21
CA SER A 254 -20.23 11.36 -2.63
C SER A 254 -21.59 11.83 -3.21
N TYR A 255 -22.66 11.59 -2.48
CA TYR A 255 -23.99 12.02 -2.90
C TYR A 255 -24.12 13.54 -2.99
N ILE A 256 -23.58 14.27 -2.01
CA ILE A 256 -23.60 15.74 -1.99
C ILE A 256 -22.79 16.34 -3.15
N ASP A 257 -21.58 15.81 -3.38
CA ASP A 257 -20.64 16.38 -4.36
C ASP A 257 -20.99 16.00 -5.81
N THR A 258 -21.63 14.83 -6.04
CA THR A 258 -21.81 14.25 -7.38
C THR A 258 -23.24 13.85 -7.73
N GLY A 259 -24.16 13.88 -6.77
CA GLY A 259 -25.52 13.33 -6.92
C GLY A 259 -25.57 11.80 -6.91
N SER A 260 -24.43 11.11 -6.75
CA SER A 260 -24.33 9.64 -6.72
C SER A 260 -23.69 9.15 -5.42
N PRO A 261 -24.33 8.23 -4.67
CA PRO A 261 -23.77 7.70 -3.42
C PRO A 261 -22.55 6.81 -3.63
N SER A 262 -22.29 6.36 -4.86
CA SER A 262 -21.22 5.43 -5.22
C SER A 262 -20.33 5.94 -6.35
N PHE A 263 -20.13 7.25 -6.44
CA PHE A 263 -19.25 7.81 -7.44
C PHE A 263 -17.82 7.30 -7.23
N SER A 264 -17.23 6.76 -8.30
CA SER A 264 -15.86 6.21 -8.26
C SER A 264 -15.25 6.22 -9.66
N TYR A 265 -13.95 6.39 -9.72
CA TYR A 265 -13.15 6.21 -10.93
C TYR A 265 -12.85 4.74 -11.27
N GLY A 266 -13.39 3.79 -10.50
CA GLY A 266 -13.12 2.35 -10.66
C GLY A 266 -13.36 1.80 -12.05
N LYS A 267 -14.38 2.30 -12.79
CA LYS A 267 -14.63 1.92 -14.19
C LYS A 267 -13.44 2.28 -15.11
N PHE A 268 -12.78 3.40 -14.86
CA PHE A 268 -11.64 3.85 -15.65
C PHE A 268 -10.39 3.02 -15.33
N VAL A 269 -10.19 2.65 -14.06
CA VAL A 269 -9.09 1.74 -13.68
C VAL A 269 -9.24 0.38 -14.38
N LEU A 270 -10.48 -0.11 -14.54
CA LEU A 270 -10.74 -1.36 -15.25
C LEU A 270 -10.35 -1.24 -16.75
N MET A 271 -10.64 -0.11 -17.39
CA MET A 271 -10.31 0.16 -18.80
C MET A 271 -8.85 0.59 -19.03
N ALA A 272 -8.18 1.19 -18.04
CA ALA A 272 -6.77 1.58 -18.12
C ALA A 272 -5.85 0.37 -18.32
N PHE A 273 -4.64 0.60 -18.83
CA PHE A 273 -3.66 -0.46 -19.14
C PHE A 273 -4.17 -1.52 -20.12
N THR A 274 -5.10 -1.14 -20.98
CA THR A 274 -5.51 -1.92 -22.15
C THR A 274 -4.85 -1.32 -23.41
N GLU A 275 -4.95 -2.01 -24.53
CA GLU A 275 -4.44 -1.52 -25.82
C GLU A 275 -5.15 -0.21 -26.23
N LYS A 276 -6.48 -0.14 -26.03
CA LYS A 276 -7.27 1.08 -26.31
C LYS A 276 -6.88 2.24 -25.42
N TYR A 277 -6.56 1.98 -24.14
CA TYR A 277 -6.16 2.99 -23.14
C TYR A 277 -4.83 2.60 -22.50
N PRO A 278 -3.70 2.83 -23.19
CA PRO A 278 -2.37 2.47 -22.67
C PRO A 278 -2.02 3.31 -21.42
N GLY A 279 -1.51 2.63 -20.41
CA GLY A 279 -1.17 3.26 -19.13
C GLY A 279 -2.39 3.95 -18.50
N LEU A 280 -2.19 5.19 -18.05
CA LEU A 280 -3.21 6.06 -17.48
C LEU A 280 -3.82 7.04 -18.49
N SER A 281 -3.73 6.76 -19.81
CA SER A 281 -4.18 7.67 -20.87
C SER A 281 -5.67 8.03 -20.77
N ILE A 282 -6.51 7.13 -20.27
CA ILE A 282 -7.94 7.36 -20.08
C ILE A 282 -8.25 8.56 -19.18
N TYR A 283 -7.41 8.84 -18.18
CA TYR A 283 -7.58 10.00 -17.29
C TYR A 283 -7.20 11.33 -17.96
N ARG A 284 -6.47 11.24 -19.06
CA ARG A 284 -5.96 12.37 -19.82
C ARG A 284 -6.78 12.67 -21.09
N ASP A 285 -7.95 12.08 -21.18
CA ASP A 285 -8.96 12.41 -22.19
C ASP A 285 -10.16 13.05 -21.51
N ILE A 286 -10.85 13.96 -22.21
CA ILE A 286 -12.12 14.55 -21.76
C ILE A 286 -13.32 13.65 -22.06
N GLN A 287 -13.14 12.60 -22.84
CA GLN A 287 -14.20 11.63 -23.10
C GLN A 287 -14.49 10.81 -21.85
N ASN A 288 -15.78 10.59 -21.58
CA ASN A 288 -16.28 9.75 -20.49
C ASN A 288 -16.83 8.44 -21.05
N PRO A 289 -15.96 7.47 -21.41
CA PRO A 289 -16.43 6.24 -22.04
C PRO A 289 -17.29 5.41 -21.09
N SER A 290 -18.34 4.80 -21.65
CA SER A 290 -19.14 3.80 -20.96
C SER A 290 -18.37 2.48 -20.89
N LEU A 291 -18.39 1.81 -19.72
CA LEU A 291 -17.81 0.48 -19.58
C LEU A 291 -18.52 -0.54 -20.48
N VAL A 292 -19.83 -0.39 -20.69
CA VAL A 292 -20.61 -1.30 -21.51
C VAL A 292 -20.20 -1.18 -22.98
N ASP A 293 -20.00 0.06 -23.47
CA ASP A 293 -19.57 0.28 -24.86
C ASP A 293 -18.14 -0.20 -25.06
N PHE A 294 -17.25 0.05 -24.10
CA PHE A 294 -15.89 -0.49 -24.13
C PHE A 294 -15.87 -2.02 -24.23
N LEU A 295 -16.70 -2.72 -23.43
CA LEU A 295 -16.80 -4.18 -23.46
C LEU A 295 -17.37 -4.71 -24.79
N ARG A 296 -18.29 -3.96 -25.42
CA ARG A 296 -18.84 -4.32 -26.75
C ARG A 296 -17.83 -4.13 -27.86
N GLU A 297 -17.07 -3.04 -27.82
CA GLU A 297 -16.09 -2.72 -28.86
C GLU A 297 -14.84 -3.63 -28.81
N VAL A 298 -14.37 -3.91 -27.60
CA VAL A 298 -13.08 -4.63 -27.39
C VAL A 298 -13.20 -5.69 -26.29
N PRO A 299 -14.09 -6.68 -26.43
CA PRO A 299 -14.41 -7.61 -25.33
C PRO A 299 -13.22 -8.44 -24.85
N GLY A 300 -12.24 -8.74 -25.73
CA GLY A 300 -11.06 -9.53 -25.40
C GLY A 300 -10.01 -8.79 -24.58
N GLN A 301 -9.97 -7.45 -24.60
CA GLN A 301 -8.87 -6.70 -23.99
C GLN A 301 -8.82 -6.81 -22.46
N ILE A 302 -9.97 -6.82 -21.78
CA ILE A 302 -9.99 -7.02 -20.32
C ILE A 302 -9.52 -8.43 -19.96
N PHE A 303 -9.91 -9.44 -20.74
CA PHE A 303 -9.48 -10.81 -20.49
C PHE A 303 -7.97 -10.99 -20.70
N ILE A 304 -7.41 -10.43 -21.78
CA ILE A 304 -5.96 -10.43 -22.04
C ILE A 304 -5.23 -9.69 -20.91
N LYS A 305 -5.71 -8.51 -20.51
CA LYS A 305 -5.17 -7.75 -19.36
C LYS A 305 -5.19 -8.59 -18.08
N TYR A 306 -6.31 -9.29 -17.81
CA TYR A 306 -6.44 -10.14 -16.62
C TYR A 306 -5.38 -11.26 -16.61
N LEU A 307 -5.20 -11.98 -17.69
CA LEU A 307 -4.20 -13.04 -17.82
C LEU A 307 -2.78 -12.50 -17.66
N ASN A 308 -2.47 -11.38 -18.30
CA ASN A 308 -1.17 -10.72 -18.18
C ASN A 308 -0.92 -10.26 -16.75
N ASN A 309 -1.91 -9.66 -16.11
CA ASN A 309 -1.81 -9.24 -14.71
C ASN A 309 -1.65 -10.42 -13.77
N LEU A 310 -2.31 -11.55 -14.02
CA LEU A 310 -2.15 -12.76 -13.21
C LEU A 310 -0.69 -13.24 -13.22
N VAL A 311 -0.10 -13.38 -14.41
CA VAL A 311 1.31 -13.77 -14.57
C VAL A 311 2.24 -12.74 -13.91
N ASN A 312 1.99 -11.46 -14.14
CA ASN A 312 2.81 -10.38 -13.59
C ASN A 312 2.67 -10.25 -12.08
N THR A 313 1.49 -10.52 -11.50
CA THR A 313 1.29 -10.54 -10.05
C THR A 313 2.19 -11.58 -9.38
N PHE A 314 2.30 -12.79 -9.94
CA PHE A 314 3.23 -13.79 -9.42
C PHE A 314 4.69 -13.34 -9.55
N LYS A 315 5.09 -12.74 -10.70
CA LYS A 315 6.43 -12.18 -10.87
C LYS A 315 6.71 -11.08 -9.86
N GLU A 316 5.77 -10.17 -9.62
CA GLU A 316 5.87 -9.09 -8.64
C GLU A 316 6.03 -9.62 -7.21
N ILE A 317 5.26 -10.63 -6.82
CA ILE A 317 5.39 -11.28 -5.51
C ILE A 317 6.77 -11.94 -5.37
N LEU A 318 7.21 -12.69 -6.39
CA LEU A 318 8.51 -13.38 -6.37
C LEU A 318 9.70 -12.39 -6.36
N SER A 319 9.56 -11.24 -7.02
CA SER A 319 10.64 -10.25 -7.14
C SER A 319 10.78 -9.37 -5.90
N ASN A 320 9.68 -9.06 -5.23
CA ASN A 320 9.66 -8.10 -4.12
C ASN A 320 9.65 -8.75 -2.74
N PHE A 321 9.14 -9.99 -2.63
CA PHE A 321 9.18 -10.72 -1.36
C PHE A 321 10.36 -11.67 -1.34
N ASN A 322 10.96 -11.82 -0.16
CA ASN A 322 12.13 -12.70 -0.02
C ASN A 322 11.80 -14.15 -0.42
N PRO A 323 12.54 -14.76 -1.37
CA PRO A 323 12.26 -16.11 -1.87
C PRO A 323 12.24 -17.19 -0.77
N CYS A 324 13.15 -17.11 0.22
CA CYS A 324 13.14 -18.05 1.34
C CYS A 324 11.87 -17.94 2.18
N LEU A 325 11.39 -16.72 2.41
CA LEU A 325 10.12 -16.51 3.11
C LEU A 325 8.98 -17.17 2.33
N LEU A 326 8.93 -17.02 1.01
CA LEU A 326 7.89 -17.59 0.17
C LEU A 326 7.93 -19.13 0.18
N VAL A 327 9.12 -19.74 0.10
CA VAL A 327 9.26 -21.21 0.15
C VAL A 327 8.70 -21.76 1.46
N PHE A 328 9.11 -21.23 2.60
CA PHE A 328 8.65 -21.72 3.90
C PHE A 328 7.18 -21.39 4.16
N PHE A 329 6.69 -20.28 3.67
CA PHE A 329 5.27 -19.94 3.65
C PHE A 329 4.47 -21.00 2.88
N ILE A 330 4.88 -21.34 1.66
CA ILE A 330 4.22 -22.36 0.82
C ILE A 330 4.25 -23.71 1.51
N VAL A 331 5.41 -24.14 2.01
CA VAL A 331 5.54 -25.42 2.76
C VAL A 331 4.56 -25.48 3.93
N GLU A 332 4.47 -24.41 4.72
CA GLU A 332 3.53 -24.37 5.85
C GLU A 332 2.07 -24.39 5.36
N MET A 333 1.73 -23.77 4.25
CA MET A 333 0.35 -23.78 3.72
C MET A 333 -0.13 -25.20 3.39
N PHE A 334 0.73 -26.09 2.93
CA PHE A 334 0.38 -27.49 2.64
C PHE A 334 0.32 -28.39 3.88
N TYR A 335 0.77 -27.93 5.06
CA TYR A 335 0.74 -28.73 6.27
C TYR A 335 -0.56 -28.52 7.06
N TRP A 336 -1.49 -29.51 7.03
CA TRP A 336 -2.81 -29.41 7.64
C TRP A 336 -2.97 -30.10 9.00
N LYS A 337 -1.94 -30.84 9.47
CA LYS A 337 -1.96 -31.48 10.80
C LYS A 337 -1.65 -30.48 11.91
N VAL A 338 -2.56 -29.53 12.13
CA VAL A 338 -2.43 -28.41 13.07
C VAL A 338 -3.65 -28.35 13.99
N ASN A 339 -3.54 -27.62 15.10
CA ASN A 339 -4.67 -27.41 15.99
C ASN A 339 -5.82 -26.62 15.30
N PRO A 340 -7.07 -26.78 15.77
CA PRO A 340 -8.23 -26.16 15.12
C PRO A 340 -8.16 -24.63 15.03
N ALA A 341 -7.63 -23.94 16.05
CA ALA A 341 -7.53 -22.48 16.07
C ALA A 341 -6.56 -21.99 14.97
N TYR A 342 -5.39 -22.59 14.87
CA TYR A 342 -4.41 -22.26 13.83
C TYR A 342 -4.91 -22.64 12.42
N LYS A 343 -5.69 -23.73 12.30
CA LYS A 343 -6.35 -24.11 11.04
C LYS A 343 -7.34 -23.04 10.58
N ARG A 344 -8.13 -22.47 11.50
CA ARG A 344 -9.06 -21.35 11.19
C ARG A 344 -8.30 -20.14 10.63
N ILE A 345 -7.15 -19.79 11.23
CA ILE A 345 -6.29 -18.69 10.74
C ILE A 345 -5.82 -18.96 9.31
N LYS A 346 -5.34 -20.17 9.01
CA LYS A 346 -4.91 -20.57 7.66
C LYS A 346 -6.04 -20.45 6.64
N ILE A 347 -7.21 -20.98 6.96
CA ILE A 347 -8.37 -20.95 6.06
C ILE A 347 -8.78 -19.51 5.77
N LEU A 348 -8.91 -18.67 6.80
CA LEU A 348 -9.25 -17.27 6.62
C LEU A 348 -8.19 -16.55 5.76
N PHE A 349 -6.91 -16.70 6.12
CA PHE A 349 -5.83 -16.09 5.37
C PHE A 349 -5.82 -16.49 3.90
N LEU A 350 -5.86 -17.81 3.61
CA LEU A 350 -5.84 -18.33 2.24
C LEU A 350 -7.05 -17.84 1.43
N SER A 351 -8.23 -17.83 2.03
CA SER A 351 -9.43 -17.36 1.34
C SER A 351 -9.34 -15.87 0.96
N LEU A 352 -8.82 -15.04 1.87
CA LEU A 352 -8.60 -13.61 1.59
C LEU A 352 -7.47 -13.39 0.57
N PHE A 353 -6.37 -14.12 0.70
CA PHE A 353 -5.20 -13.98 -0.17
C PHE A 353 -5.49 -14.40 -1.62
N VAL A 354 -6.17 -15.55 -1.81
CA VAL A 354 -6.59 -16.02 -3.14
C VAL A 354 -7.61 -15.05 -3.75
N SER A 355 -8.60 -14.63 -2.97
CA SER A 355 -9.61 -13.64 -3.40
C SER A 355 -8.96 -12.33 -3.84
N GLN A 356 -7.92 -11.87 -3.12
CA GLN A 356 -7.13 -10.70 -3.49
C GLN A 356 -6.43 -10.88 -4.84
N ILE A 357 -5.75 -12.02 -5.07
CA ILE A 357 -5.09 -12.30 -6.36
C ILE A 357 -6.10 -12.24 -7.49
N LEU A 358 -7.21 -12.96 -7.36
CA LEU A 358 -8.22 -13.06 -8.42
C LEU A 358 -8.86 -11.71 -8.73
N PHE A 359 -9.09 -10.87 -7.72
CA PHE A 359 -9.74 -9.58 -7.91
C PHE A 359 -8.78 -8.52 -8.46
N ILE A 360 -7.57 -8.41 -7.90
CA ILE A 360 -6.67 -7.32 -8.27
C ILE A 360 -6.18 -7.45 -9.72
N CYS A 361 -6.10 -8.66 -10.25
CA CYS A 361 -5.71 -8.90 -11.65
C CYS A 361 -6.67 -8.27 -12.68
N LEU A 362 -7.90 -7.92 -12.29
CA LEU A 362 -8.81 -7.13 -13.13
C LEU A 362 -8.28 -5.70 -13.35
N PHE A 363 -7.51 -5.17 -12.40
CA PHE A 363 -7.08 -3.77 -12.36
C PHE A 363 -5.59 -3.59 -12.63
N THR A 364 -4.75 -4.27 -11.86
CA THR A 364 -3.29 -4.09 -11.87
C THR A 364 -2.56 -5.34 -11.39
N SER A 365 -1.22 -5.35 -11.48
CA SER A 365 -0.36 -6.45 -11.05
C SER A 365 0.69 -6.04 -10.01
N THR A 366 0.51 -4.94 -9.29
CA THR A 366 1.53 -4.46 -8.34
C THR A 366 1.54 -5.23 -7.02
N HIS A 367 2.73 -5.54 -6.49
CA HIS A 367 2.94 -6.19 -5.19
C HIS A 367 2.42 -5.36 -4.00
N ARG A 368 2.22 -4.04 -4.15
CA ARG A 368 1.72 -3.13 -3.10
C ARG A 368 0.40 -3.61 -2.47
N PHE A 369 -0.46 -4.29 -3.24
CA PHE A 369 -1.72 -4.83 -2.74
C PHE A 369 -1.57 -6.09 -1.87
N PHE A 370 -0.37 -6.68 -1.80
CA PHE A 370 -0.07 -7.86 -1.00
C PHE A 370 0.72 -7.54 0.28
N ILE A 371 1.18 -6.31 0.45
CA ILE A 371 1.88 -5.86 1.66
C ILE A 371 1.07 -6.12 2.94
N PRO A 372 -0.27 -5.91 2.98
CA PRO A 372 -1.08 -6.18 4.18
C PRO A 372 -1.12 -7.65 4.59
N PHE A 373 -0.81 -8.57 3.68
CA PHE A 373 -0.73 -10.00 3.96
C PHE A 373 0.64 -10.44 4.49
N LEU A 374 1.68 -9.60 4.32
CA LEU A 374 3.06 -9.96 4.64
C LEU A 374 3.27 -10.33 6.12
N PRO A 375 2.68 -9.66 7.13
CA PRO A 375 2.79 -10.09 8.51
C PRO A 375 2.33 -11.54 8.71
N MET A 376 1.20 -11.93 8.11
CA MET A 376 0.70 -13.29 8.21
C MET A 376 1.56 -14.29 7.43
N MET A 377 2.11 -13.91 6.27
CA MET A 377 3.07 -14.73 5.52
C MET A 377 4.33 -14.99 6.35
N ILE A 378 4.84 -13.98 7.06
CA ILE A 378 5.99 -14.11 7.98
C ILE A 378 5.66 -15.06 9.13
N LEU A 379 4.47 -14.96 9.73
CA LEU A 379 4.00 -15.88 10.77
C LEU A 379 4.05 -17.32 10.26
N PHE A 380 3.45 -17.60 9.12
CA PHE A 380 3.39 -18.95 8.55
C PHE A 380 4.78 -19.45 8.12
N ALA A 381 5.60 -18.62 7.49
CA ALA A 381 6.95 -19.01 7.11
C ALA A 381 7.81 -19.36 8.34
N SER A 382 7.70 -18.58 9.42
CA SER A 382 8.42 -18.84 10.67
C SER A 382 8.00 -20.18 11.32
N GLU A 383 6.72 -20.52 11.30
CA GLU A 383 6.24 -21.83 11.78
C GLU A 383 6.69 -22.95 10.84
N GLY A 384 6.70 -22.72 9.53
CA GLY A 384 7.20 -23.66 8.53
C GLY A 384 8.67 -24.04 8.77
N VAL A 385 9.52 -23.05 9.02
CA VAL A 385 10.95 -23.27 9.41
C VAL A 385 11.04 -24.05 10.70
N TRP A 386 10.27 -23.64 11.72
CA TRP A 386 10.28 -24.32 13.01
C TRP A 386 9.88 -25.79 12.88
N ARG A 387 8.87 -26.06 12.10
CA ARG A 387 8.35 -27.40 11.84
C ARG A 387 9.32 -28.27 11.04
N LEU A 388 9.83 -27.72 9.91
CA LEU A 388 10.76 -28.46 9.06
C LEU A 388 12.06 -28.77 9.81
N SER A 389 12.61 -27.80 10.56
CA SER A 389 13.80 -28.03 11.37
C SER A 389 13.58 -29.15 12.40
N ASN A 390 12.41 -29.23 13.04
CA ASN A 390 12.10 -30.31 13.97
C ASN A 390 11.97 -31.67 13.28
N ILE A 391 11.37 -31.75 12.07
CA ILE A 391 11.27 -32.98 11.28
C ILE A 391 12.67 -33.48 10.92
N LEU A 392 13.51 -32.62 10.39
CA LEU A 392 14.90 -32.96 10.03
C LEU A 392 15.72 -33.40 11.26
N ALA A 393 15.61 -32.67 12.35
CA ALA A 393 16.31 -33.03 13.57
C ALA A 393 15.86 -34.39 14.16
N ALA A 394 14.61 -34.82 13.93
CA ALA A 394 14.12 -36.13 14.40
C ALA A 394 14.79 -37.29 13.65
N GLN A 395 15.31 -37.08 12.46
CA GLN A 395 16.01 -38.09 11.63
C GLN A 395 17.48 -38.28 11.98
N VAL A 396 18.02 -37.39 12.84
CA VAL A 396 19.46 -37.35 13.17
C VAL A 396 19.70 -37.89 14.58
N LYS A 397 20.94 -38.39 14.84
CA LYS A 397 21.34 -38.88 16.18
C LYS A 397 21.12 -37.80 17.24
N VAL A 398 20.75 -38.21 18.46
CA VAL A 398 20.24 -37.35 19.53
C VAL A 398 21.19 -36.17 19.85
N HIS A 399 22.51 -36.40 19.86
CA HIS A 399 23.49 -35.36 20.18
C HIS A 399 23.65 -34.28 19.14
N TRP A 400 23.30 -34.51 17.85
CA TRP A 400 23.34 -33.52 16.78
C TRP A 400 22.04 -32.73 16.63
N ARG A 401 20.94 -33.20 17.23
CA ARG A 401 19.59 -32.59 17.04
C ARG A 401 19.55 -31.12 17.41
N ARG A 402 20.13 -30.72 18.55
CA ARG A 402 20.15 -29.32 18.99
C ARG A 402 20.94 -28.44 18.02
N GLY A 403 22.09 -28.90 17.55
CA GLY A 403 22.91 -28.18 16.57
C GLY A 403 22.18 -27.91 15.26
N ILE A 404 21.51 -28.93 14.70
CA ILE A 404 20.75 -28.79 13.44
C ILE A 404 19.57 -27.85 13.61
N LEU A 405 18.83 -27.94 14.74
CA LEU A 405 17.72 -27.02 15.02
C LEU A 405 18.17 -25.57 15.10
N LEU A 406 19.27 -25.30 15.81
CA LEU A 406 19.81 -23.96 15.96
C LEU A 406 20.37 -23.44 14.64
N LEU A 407 21.16 -24.25 13.94
CA LEU A 407 21.78 -23.87 12.68
C LEU A 407 20.75 -23.56 11.59
N GLY A 408 19.73 -24.42 11.42
CA GLY A 408 18.69 -24.19 10.41
C GLY A 408 17.86 -22.93 10.67
N ARG A 409 17.50 -22.67 11.93
CA ARG A 409 16.77 -21.45 12.32
C ARG A 409 17.62 -20.20 12.19
N PHE A 410 18.89 -20.30 12.60
CA PHE A 410 19.85 -19.20 12.48
C PHE A 410 20.17 -18.89 11.02
N ALA A 411 20.39 -19.89 10.17
CA ALA A 411 20.62 -19.70 8.75
C ALA A 411 19.43 -19.02 8.06
N PHE A 412 18.21 -19.46 8.38
CA PHE A 412 16.99 -18.81 7.87
C PHE A 412 16.90 -17.35 8.31
N LEU A 413 17.12 -17.08 9.60
CA LEU A 413 17.12 -15.72 10.14
C LEU A 413 18.15 -14.84 9.43
N MET A 414 19.38 -15.33 9.30
CA MET A 414 20.46 -14.60 8.63
C MET A 414 20.11 -14.31 7.17
N PHE A 415 19.56 -15.27 6.44
CA PHE A 415 19.18 -15.08 5.05
C PHE A 415 18.10 -13.98 4.87
N LEU A 416 17.23 -13.78 5.86
CA LEU A 416 16.22 -12.73 5.83
C LEU A 416 16.73 -11.37 6.34
N ILE A 417 17.63 -11.36 7.31
CA ILE A 417 18.13 -10.14 7.97
C ILE A 417 19.29 -9.51 7.22
N VAL A 418 20.27 -10.34 6.80
CA VAL A 418 21.54 -9.87 6.23
C VAL A 418 21.35 -8.91 5.05
N PRO A 419 20.44 -9.13 4.09
CA PRO A 419 20.25 -8.19 2.98
C PRO A 419 19.86 -6.79 3.46
N THR A 420 18.94 -6.70 4.43
CA THR A 420 18.51 -5.40 4.99
C THR A 420 19.60 -4.78 5.86
N ALA A 421 20.26 -5.56 6.71
CA ALA A 421 21.36 -5.09 7.54
C ALA A 421 22.56 -4.64 6.68
N HIS A 422 22.90 -5.38 5.65
CA HIS A 422 23.95 -5.01 4.69
C HIS A 422 23.62 -3.69 4.00
N LEU A 423 22.38 -3.52 3.53
CA LEU A 423 21.94 -2.26 2.94
C LEU A 423 22.14 -1.09 3.91
N ILE A 424 21.73 -1.22 5.17
CA ILE A 424 21.88 -0.18 6.20
C ILE A 424 23.35 0.19 6.44
N VAL A 425 24.24 -0.82 6.49
CA VAL A 425 25.65 -0.61 6.82
C VAL A 425 26.48 -0.08 5.65
N THR A 426 26.18 -0.51 4.42
CA THR A 426 27.01 -0.22 3.24
C THR A 426 26.55 0.96 2.41
N SER A 427 25.32 1.43 2.59
CA SER A 427 24.80 2.58 1.83
C SER A 427 25.48 3.88 2.27
N LYS A 428 26.15 4.54 1.34
CA LYS A 428 26.85 5.83 1.53
C LYS A 428 25.98 7.03 1.10
N GLY A 429 24.69 6.99 1.31
CA GLY A 429 23.75 8.05 0.90
C GLY A 429 22.36 7.48 0.66
N PRO A 430 21.39 8.32 0.33
CA PRO A 430 20.03 7.84 0.10
C PRO A 430 20.05 6.81 -1.03
N PRO A 431 19.84 5.51 -0.74
CA PRO A 431 19.66 4.56 -1.81
C PRO A 431 18.41 4.97 -2.56
N GLN A 432 18.44 4.83 -3.87
CA GLN A 432 17.22 4.83 -4.64
C GLN A 432 16.28 3.84 -3.95
N LEU A 433 15.10 4.31 -3.55
CA LEU A 433 14.08 3.50 -2.87
C LEU A 433 14.05 2.12 -3.49
N GLY A 434 14.19 1.09 -2.66
CA GLY A 434 14.33 -0.29 -3.11
C GLY A 434 13.08 -0.94 -3.68
N PHE A 435 12.01 -0.16 -3.81
CA PHE A 435 11.12 -0.42 -4.91
C PHE A 435 11.98 -0.33 -6.17
N LYS A 436 12.12 -1.40 -6.95
CA LYS A 436 12.09 -1.22 -8.39
C LYS A 436 10.72 -0.57 -8.65
N ILE A 437 10.64 0.72 -8.33
CA ILE A 437 9.64 1.55 -8.94
C ILE A 437 9.86 1.26 -10.41
N PRO A 438 8.91 0.66 -11.11
CA PRO A 438 9.06 0.50 -12.55
C PRO A 438 9.59 1.86 -13.02
N GLN A 439 10.50 1.91 -13.98
CA GLN A 439 11.09 3.17 -14.48
C GLN A 439 10.05 4.25 -14.80
N THR A 440 8.82 3.97 -14.54
CA THR A 440 7.57 4.67 -14.69
C THR A 440 7.26 5.70 -13.59
N PHE A 441 7.87 5.62 -12.40
CA PHE A 441 7.74 6.62 -11.35
C PHE A 441 9.11 7.25 -11.10
N TYR A 442 9.47 8.24 -11.88
CA TYR A 442 10.65 9.05 -11.60
C TYR A 442 10.43 9.80 -10.29
N LEU A 443 11.22 9.46 -9.30
CA LEU A 443 11.38 10.29 -8.12
C LEU A 443 12.17 11.52 -8.55
N ILE A 444 11.47 12.64 -8.71
CA ILE A 444 12.14 13.92 -8.89
C ILE A 444 12.61 14.36 -7.51
N PRO A 445 13.92 14.49 -7.29
CA PRO A 445 14.44 14.97 -6.02
C PRO A 445 13.78 16.29 -5.64
N ARG A 446 13.47 16.47 -4.36
CA ARG A 446 12.77 17.67 -3.87
C ARG A 446 13.47 18.95 -4.27
N GLU A 447 14.80 18.98 -4.22
CA GLU A 447 15.58 20.15 -4.59
C GLU A 447 15.39 20.53 -6.07
N GLU A 448 15.29 19.55 -6.96
CA GLU A 448 15.00 19.79 -8.37
C GLU A 448 13.54 20.23 -8.58
N ALA A 449 12.60 19.65 -7.83
CA ALA A 449 11.22 20.11 -7.83
C ALA A 449 11.10 21.57 -7.37
N LYS A 450 11.79 21.96 -6.30
CA LYS A 450 11.83 23.36 -5.84
C LYS A 450 12.44 24.32 -6.87
N LYS A 451 13.53 23.93 -7.53
CA LYS A 451 14.13 24.75 -8.60
C LYS A 451 13.14 24.97 -9.75
N LEU A 452 12.39 23.92 -10.13
CA LEU A 452 11.34 24.05 -11.14
C LEU A 452 10.23 25.00 -10.69
N ILE A 453 9.84 24.96 -9.42
CA ILE A 453 8.84 25.88 -8.86
C ILE A 453 9.37 27.33 -8.83
N HIS A 454 10.62 27.57 -8.42
CA HIS A 454 11.24 28.91 -8.49
C HIS A 454 11.24 29.44 -9.91
N PHE A 455 11.64 28.60 -10.88
CA PHE A 455 11.57 28.98 -12.29
C PHE A 455 10.14 29.41 -12.72
N LEU A 456 9.12 28.69 -12.27
CA LEU A 456 7.72 29.05 -12.56
C LEU A 456 7.28 30.30 -11.83
N ASP A 457 7.71 30.52 -10.59
CA ASP A 457 7.35 31.69 -9.78
C ASP A 457 7.99 32.99 -10.34
N ASP A 458 9.15 32.88 -10.99
CA ASP A 458 9.81 34.01 -11.68
C ASP A 458 9.07 34.42 -12.95
N GLU A 459 8.46 33.46 -13.67
CA GLU A 459 7.85 33.71 -14.98
C GLU A 459 6.32 33.88 -14.92
N LEU A 460 5.67 33.39 -13.84
CA LEU A 460 4.22 33.29 -13.79
C LEU A 460 3.65 33.52 -12.38
N LYS A 461 2.65 34.40 -12.26
CA LYS A 461 1.95 34.63 -10.99
C LYS A 461 1.35 33.35 -10.44
N LYS A 462 1.26 33.24 -9.10
CA LYS A 462 0.80 32.02 -8.40
C LYS A 462 -0.68 31.65 -8.61
N ASP A 463 -1.50 32.63 -8.95
CA ASP A 463 -2.94 32.47 -9.22
C ASP A 463 -3.24 31.89 -10.61
N LYS A 464 -2.24 31.83 -11.49
CA LYS A 464 -2.36 31.30 -12.84
C LYS A 464 -2.38 29.76 -12.86
N VAL A 465 -3.32 29.20 -13.63
CA VAL A 465 -3.49 27.74 -13.78
C VAL A 465 -2.49 27.19 -14.81
N VAL A 466 -1.69 26.21 -14.39
CA VAL A 466 -0.64 25.61 -15.23
C VAL A 466 -1.01 24.18 -15.60
N TRP A 467 -1.05 23.88 -16.89
CA TRP A 467 -1.23 22.51 -17.38
C TRP A 467 0.13 21.83 -17.62
N THR A 468 0.35 20.65 -17.02
CA THR A 468 1.66 20.01 -17.02
C THR A 468 1.55 18.49 -16.98
N ASP A 469 2.61 17.80 -17.31
CA ASP A 469 2.77 16.35 -17.12
C ASP A 469 3.25 15.98 -15.69
N LEU A 470 3.53 16.99 -14.82
CA LEU A 470 3.95 16.85 -13.44
C LEU A 470 3.03 17.62 -12.44
N PRO A 471 1.71 17.42 -12.46
CA PRO A 471 0.79 18.21 -11.64
C PRO A 471 1.03 18.08 -10.15
N GLU A 472 1.42 16.88 -9.66
CA GLU A 472 1.68 16.61 -8.24
C GLU A 472 2.85 17.43 -7.66
N ILE A 473 3.83 17.80 -8.48
CA ILE A 473 4.92 18.69 -8.05
C ILE A 473 4.41 20.12 -7.91
N LEU A 474 3.65 20.60 -8.89
CA LEU A 474 3.10 21.96 -8.84
C LEU A 474 2.10 22.10 -7.69
N GLU A 475 1.34 21.05 -7.42
CA GLU A 475 0.39 21.01 -6.32
C GLU A 475 1.11 21.04 -4.97
N TRP A 476 2.06 20.13 -4.70
CA TRP A 476 2.67 20.01 -3.37
C TRP A 476 3.72 21.09 -3.11
N GLU A 477 4.75 21.20 -3.96
CA GLU A 477 5.85 22.15 -3.75
C GLU A 477 5.44 23.59 -4.08
N GLY A 478 4.66 23.78 -5.15
CA GLY A 478 4.23 25.12 -5.61
C GLY A 478 2.96 25.64 -4.97
N ASN A 479 2.15 24.77 -4.37
CA ASN A 479 0.79 25.08 -3.89
C ASN A 479 -0.04 25.84 -4.97
N ARG A 480 0.07 25.40 -6.24
CA ARG A 480 -0.59 25.98 -7.40
C ARG A 480 -1.80 25.18 -7.83
N PHE A 481 -2.77 25.83 -8.44
CA PHE A 481 -3.78 25.15 -9.24
C PHE A 481 -3.18 24.72 -10.57
N CYS A 482 -3.40 23.46 -10.94
CA CYS A 482 -2.82 22.92 -12.16
C CYS A 482 -3.73 21.86 -12.80
N GLY A 483 -3.41 21.48 -14.03
CA GLY A 483 -4.08 20.40 -14.74
C GLY A 483 -3.08 19.42 -15.33
N TRP A 484 -3.48 18.16 -15.46
CA TRP A 484 -2.67 17.18 -16.15
C TRP A 484 -2.82 17.37 -17.67
N LEU A 485 -1.72 17.44 -18.40
CA LEU A 485 -1.75 17.58 -19.86
C LEU A 485 -2.59 16.47 -20.51
N PRO A 486 -3.54 16.80 -21.40
CA PRO A 486 -4.25 15.80 -22.18
C PRO A 486 -3.30 15.03 -23.10
N ILE A 487 -3.72 13.89 -23.63
CA ILE A 487 -2.90 13.12 -24.58
C ILE A 487 -2.72 13.88 -25.89
N ARG A 488 -3.80 14.46 -26.41
CA ARG A 488 -3.80 15.24 -27.66
C ARG A 488 -3.73 16.74 -27.38
N ILE A 489 -2.92 17.45 -28.13
CA ILE A 489 -2.75 18.92 -27.97
C ILE A 489 -4.09 19.64 -28.17
N GLU A 490 -4.86 19.24 -29.18
CA GLU A 490 -6.12 19.90 -29.55
C GLU A 490 -7.11 19.93 -28.40
N THR A 491 -7.08 18.89 -27.54
CA THR A 491 -7.95 18.79 -26.37
C THR A 491 -7.73 19.94 -25.38
N ILE A 492 -6.56 20.61 -25.39
CA ILE A 492 -6.29 21.72 -24.48
C ILE A 492 -7.23 22.92 -24.73
N TYR A 493 -7.63 23.14 -25.98
CA TYR A 493 -8.56 24.22 -26.34
C TYR A 493 -10.01 23.92 -25.93
N GLU A 494 -10.37 22.62 -25.89
CA GLU A 494 -11.68 22.21 -25.38
C GLU A 494 -11.74 22.33 -23.85
N ILE A 495 -10.65 22.01 -23.17
CA ILE A 495 -10.45 22.20 -21.74
C ILE A 495 -10.57 23.67 -21.37
N ASP A 496 -9.91 24.54 -22.10
CA ASP A 496 -9.85 25.98 -21.84
C ASP A 496 -11.23 26.68 -21.87
N LYS A 497 -12.20 26.09 -22.58
CA LYS A 497 -13.62 26.56 -22.55
C LYS A 497 -14.30 26.36 -21.19
N LYS A 498 -13.78 25.47 -20.34
CA LYS A 498 -14.39 25.10 -19.06
C LYS A 498 -13.51 25.44 -17.86
N ILE A 499 -12.21 25.27 -17.99
CA ILE A 499 -11.20 25.53 -16.94
C ILE A 499 -10.05 26.30 -17.57
N PRO A 500 -9.62 27.42 -16.98
CA PRO A 500 -8.56 28.25 -17.56
C PRO A 500 -7.28 27.49 -17.86
N VAL A 501 -6.65 27.78 -19.02
CA VAL A 501 -5.31 27.35 -19.39
C VAL A 501 -4.45 28.60 -19.51
N ASP A 502 -3.88 29.07 -18.40
CA ASP A 502 -3.06 30.28 -18.40
C ASP A 502 -1.64 30.00 -18.89
N ALA A 503 -1.11 28.81 -18.60
CA ALA A 503 0.20 28.37 -19.04
C ALA A 503 0.28 26.85 -19.23
N ILE A 504 1.25 26.43 -20.01
CA ILE A 504 1.55 25.02 -20.29
C ILE A 504 3.02 24.77 -19.98
N LEU A 505 3.29 23.82 -19.08
CA LEU A 505 4.64 23.36 -18.75
C LEU A 505 4.80 21.92 -19.24
N ILE A 506 5.60 21.70 -20.26
CA ILE A 506 5.87 20.37 -20.83
C ILE A 506 7.25 19.94 -20.36
N THR A 507 7.37 18.71 -19.84
CA THR A 507 8.66 18.17 -19.39
C THR A 507 9.06 16.91 -20.15
N ASN A 508 10.30 16.43 -19.90
CA ASN A 508 10.81 15.20 -20.48
C ASN A 508 10.41 13.93 -19.68
N PHE A 509 9.48 14.03 -18.75
CA PHE A 509 9.11 12.94 -17.84
C PHE A 509 7.97 12.03 -18.30
N GLY A 510 7.56 12.08 -19.57
CA GLY A 510 6.60 11.12 -20.13
C GLY A 510 7.10 9.69 -20.02
N THR A 511 6.26 8.79 -19.45
CA THR A 511 6.58 7.38 -19.20
C THR A 511 5.56 6.44 -19.87
N ALA A 512 5.83 5.14 -19.87
CA ALA A 512 4.87 4.14 -20.38
C ALA A 512 3.55 4.13 -19.60
N VAL A 513 3.57 4.44 -18.29
CA VAL A 513 2.36 4.57 -17.46
C VAL A 513 1.69 5.93 -17.65
N ARG A 514 2.52 6.98 -17.86
CA ARG A 514 2.08 8.36 -18.08
C ARG A 514 2.57 8.83 -19.46
N PRO A 515 2.03 8.28 -20.55
CA PRO A 515 2.53 8.59 -21.88
C PRO A 515 2.31 10.07 -22.20
N LEU A 516 3.35 10.75 -22.63
CA LEU A 516 3.22 12.06 -23.25
C LEU A 516 2.90 11.85 -24.73
N GLY A 517 1.82 12.46 -25.22
CA GLY A 517 1.43 12.37 -26.62
C GLY A 517 2.52 12.87 -27.57
N GLU A 518 2.61 12.33 -28.76
CA GLU A 518 3.69 12.65 -29.72
C GLU A 518 3.74 14.15 -30.04
N GLY A 519 2.58 14.79 -30.24
CA GLY A 519 2.55 16.23 -30.49
C GLY A 519 3.18 17.06 -29.35
N TRP A 520 3.01 16.65 -28.08
CA TRP A 520 3.68 17.31 -26.96
C TRP A 520 5.19 17.08 -26.95
N LYS A 521 5.65 15.88 -27.35
CA LYS A 521 7.09 15.57 -27.46
C LYS A 521 7.75 16.39 -28.59
N GLU A 522 7.07 16.52 -29.70
CA GLU A 522 7.51 17.35 -30.81
C GLU A 522 7.59 18.84 -30.40
N LEU A 523 6.54 19.32 -29.74
CA LEU A 523 6.49 20.69 -29.25
C LEU A 523 7.59 20.99 -28.22
N LEU A 524 7.91 20.04 -27.34
CA LEU A 524 9.01 20.16 -26.38
C LEU A 524 10.37 20.33 -27.07
N ARG A 525 10.58 19.62 -28.21
CA ARG A 525 11.84 19.59 -28.96
C ARG A 525 11.99 20.73 -29.97
N SER A 526 10.90 21.32 -30.40
CA SER A 526 10.86 22.38 -31.40
C SER A 526 10.91 23.78 -30.77
N GLU A 527 11.20 24.78 -31.55
CA GLU A 527 11.05 26.21 -31.17
C GLU A 527 9.61 26.70 -31.38
N GLN A 528 8.73 25.88 -31.92
CA GLN A 528 7.34 26.25 -32.19
C GLN A 528 6.57 26.53 -30.91
N SER A 529 5.56 27.38 -31.01
CA SER A 529 4.57 27.66 -29.98
C SER A 529 3.19 27.15 -30.41
N LEU A 530 2.26 27.10 -29.47
CA LEU A 530 0.86 26.85 -29.78
C LEU A 530 0.14 28.16 -30.11
N PRO A 531 -0.91 28.10 -30.95
CA PRO A 531 -1.82 29.25 -31.12
C PRO A 531 -2.28 29.77 -29.74
N GLN A 532 -2.35 31.09 -29.59
CA GLN A 532 -2.69 31.78 -28.34
C GLN A 532 -1.64 31.68 -27.21
N PHE A 533 -0.54 30.96 -27.40
CA PHE A 533 0.54 30.87 -26.43
C PHE A 533 1.85 31.35 -27.03
N ARG A 534 2.68 31.99 -26.22
CA ARG A 534 4.04 32.36 -26.57
C ARG A 534 5.06 31.51 -25.83
N ASN A 535 6.17 31.21 -26.48
CA ASN A 535 7.32 30.61 -25.80
C ASN A 535 7.93 31.63 -24.85
N VAL A 536 8.06 31.28 -23.58
CA VAL A 536 8.68 32.17 -22.60
C VAL A 536 10.10 31.72 -22.34
N LYS A 537 10.33 30.45 -21.96
CA LYS A 537 11.65 30.01 -21.54
C LYS A 537 11.80 28.50 -21.55
N LEU A 538 13.02 28.04 -21.76
CA LEU A 538 13.41 26.63 -21.56
C LEU A 538 14.07 26.51 -20.20
N TYR A 539 13.58 25.54 -19.40
CA TYR A 539 14.22 25.12 -18.16
C TYR A 539 15.15 23.94 -18.43
N LYS A 540 16.42 24.06 -18.04
CA LYS A 540 17.43 23.01 -18.21
C LYS A 540 18.19 22.79 -16.90
N SER A 541 17.71 21.86 -16.09
CA SER A 541 18.44 21.40 -14.91
C SER A 541 18.31 19.87 -14.83
N TRP A 542 19.44 19.17 -14.91
CA TRP A 542 19.41 17.71 -14.85
C TRP A 542 18.73 17.23 -13.55
N PRO A 543 17.78 16.26 -13.59
CA PRO A 543 17.31 15.52 -14.78
C PRO A 543 16.14 16.15 -15.54
N ILE A 544 15.73 17.38 -15.22
CA ILE A 544 14.54 18.03 -15.80
C ILE A 544 14.93 18.91 -16.99
N PHE A 545 14.29 18.63 -18.12
CA PHE A 545 14.19 19.56 -19.23
C PHE A 545 12.72 19.92 -19.43
N ALA A 546 12.40 21.21 -19.41
CA ALA A 546 11.03 21.67 -19.54
C ALA A 546 10.91 22.90 -20.45
N LYS A 547 9.75 23.02 -21.09
CA LYS A 547 9.35 24.16 -21.92
C LYS A 547 8.11 24.80 -21.33
N LEU A 548 8.18 26.10 -21.06
CA LEU A 548 7.08 26.91 -20.58
C LEU A 548 6.48 27.73 -21.71
N LEU A 549 5.18 27.55 -21.91
CA LEU A 549 4.34 28.34 -22.79
C LEU A 549 3.38 29.16 -21.94
N VAL A 550 3.27 30.46 -22.15
CA VAL A 550 2.33 31.33 -21.42
C VAL A 550 1.33 31.91 -22.39
N ARG A 551 0.08 32.00 -21.98
CA ARG A 551 -0.99 32.59 -22.78
C ARG A 551 -0.65 34.03 -23.18
N ASP A 552 -0.84 34.38 -24.43
CA ASP A 552 -0.68 35.75 -24.91
C ASP A 552 -1.95 36.54 -24.55
N GLU A 553 -1.80 37.53 -23.65
CA GLU A 553 -2.92 38.34 -23.19
C GLU A 553 -3.47 39.28 -24.31
N LYS A 554 -2.72 39.47 -25.41
CA LYS A 554 -3.16 40.27 -26.55
C LYS A 554 -4.19 39.58 -27.45
N ASN A 555 -4.40 38.30 -27.30
CA ASN A 555 -5.35 37.51 -28.11
C ASN A 555 -6.62 37.11 -27.32
N LYS A 556 -7.06 37.91 -26.37
CA LYS A 556 -8.27 37.74 -25.59
C LYS A 556 -9.50 38.42 -26.22
N GLU A 557 -9.59 38.51 -27.53
CA GLU A 557 -10.81 38.94 -28.22
C GLU A 557 -11.54 37.76 -28.89
#